data_23bae5c754fabaaf5016257bcb730cea
#
_entry.id   23bae5c754fabaaf5016257bcb730cea
#
_cell.length_a   1.000
_cell.length_b   1.000
_cell.length_c   1.000
_cell.angle_alpha   90.00
_cell.angle_beta   90.00
_cell.angle_gamma   90.00
#
_symmetry.space_group_name_H-M   'P 1'
#
loop_
_entity.id
_entity.type
_entity.pdbx_description
1 polymer ?
#
loop_
_entity_poly.entity_id
_entity_poly.type
_entity_poly.pdbx_seq_one_letter_code
_entity_poly.pdbx_strand_id
1 'polypeptide(L)'
;MTKRSNKRREQAETTKAALFESAITLFNEKGYNSVTIEDIARRAGTAKGSFYTYFRTKGDIIIEEFRAIDDYYKRLEKTLMRFSSALEKIYAFNKAQMKYVRDHVGLEMLKILYSHNIMESGAEKILIDTNRYLHGLIKGLVEEGQREGIFRTDVSADRLALLYTRGHRAVFLDWAISDNAFDLVKDGMEFCSVIMLPALMANAGPRSATR
;
A
#
# COMPACT_ATOMS: atom_id res chain seq x y z
N MET A 1 34.19 10.67 -10.19
CA MET A 1 33.42 9.55 -10.79
C MET A 1 33.49 9.69 -12.31
N THR A 2 33.98 8.67 -13.02
CA THR A 2 34.28 8.76 -14.45
C THR A 2 33.01 8.70 -15.33
N LYS A 3 33.01 9.43 -16.46
CA LYS A 3 31.95 9.47 -17.50
C LYS A 3 31.42 8.07 -17.91
N ARG A 4 32.28 7.04 -17.85
CA ARG A 4 31.97 5.64 -18.17
C ARG A 4 31.11 4.95 -17.08
N SER A 5 31.27 5.34 -15.82
CA SER A 5 30.46 4.83 -14.69
C SER A 5 29.03 5.37 -14.74
N ASN A 6 28.83 6.64 -15.08
CA ASN A 6 27.51 7.25 -15.23
C ASN A 6 26.72 6.61 -16.39
N LYS A 7 27.35 6.39 -17.54
CA LYS A 7 26.68 5.78 -18.70
C LYS A 7 26.20 4.35 -18.42
N ARG A 8 27.00 3.56 -17.65
CA ARG A 8 26.59 2.20 -17.25
C ARG A 8 25.41 2.22 -16.28
N ARG A 9 25.40 3.17 -15.36
CA ARG A 9 24.30 3.33 -14.40
C ARG A 9 23.02 3.76 -15.11
N GLU A 10 23.07 4.74 -15.97
CA GLU A 10 21.94 5.20 -16.79
C GLU A 10 21.36 4.05 -17.64
N GLN A 11 22.23 3.25 -18.26
CA GLN A 11 21.79 2.10 -19.05
C GLN A 11 21.17 1.01 -18.19
N ALA A 12 21.65 0.78 -16.96
CA ALA A 12 21.07 -0.15 -16.02
C ALA A 12 19.67 0.30 -15.56
N GLU A 13 19.51 1.57 -15.24
CA GLU A 13 18.23 2.17 -14.85
C GLU A 13 17.22 2.10 -16.02
N THR A 14 17.64 2.40 -17.23
CA THR A 14 16.81 2.29 -18.44
C THR A 14 16.36 0.84 -18.68
N THR A 15 17.26 -0.13 -18.55
CA THR A 15 16.92 -1.55 -18.72
C THR A 15 15.96 -2.03 -17.66
N LYS A 16 16.18 -1.66 -16.39
CA LYS A 16 15.25 -1.99 -15.28
C LYS A 16 13.86 -1.43 -15.54
N ALA A 17 13.77 -0.16 -15.97
CA ALA A 17 12.50 0.49 -16.27
C ALA A 17 11.78 -0.19 -17.45
N ALA A 18 12.50 -0.53 -18.52
CA ALA A 18 11.93 -1.22 -19.69
C ALA A 18 11.36 -2.61 -19.32
N LEU A 19 12.07 -3.37 -18.48
CA LEU A 19 11.58 -4.66 -17.95
C LEU A 19 10.32 -4.50 -17.12
N PHE A 20 10.32 -3.50 -16.22
CA PHE A 20 9.20 -3.19 -15.36
C PHE A 20 7.94 -2.81 -16.16
N GLU A 21 8.04 -1.82 -17.05
CA GLU A 21 6.92 -1.36 -17.89
C GLU A 21 6.39 -2.48 -18.80
N SER A 22 7.30 -3.27 -19.37
CA SER A 22 6.93 -4.42 -20.21
C SER A 22 6.14 -5.47 -19.42
N ALA A 23 6.53 -5.73 -18.17
CA ALA A 23 5.87 -6.68 -17.32
C ALA A 23 4.46 -6.21 -16.91
N ILE A 24 4.32 -4.97 -16.42
CA ILE A 24 3.03 -4.39 -16.05
C ILE A 24 2.06 -4.41 -17.24
N THR A 25 2.55 -4.01 -18.42
CA THR A 25 1.73 -4.04 -19.64
C THR A 25 1.25 -5.47 -19.97
N LEU A 26 2.17 -6.45 -19.92
CA LEU A 26 1.83 -7.84 -20.19
C LEU A 26 0.88 -8.44 -19.14
N PHE A 27 1.06 -8.10 -17.87
CA PHE A 27 0.14 -8.55 -16.81
C PHE A 27 -1.27 -8.03 -17.02
N ASN A 28 -1.42 -6.78 -17.47
CA ASN A 28 -2.72 -6.19 -17.80
C ASN A 28 -3.34 -6.78 -19.08
N GLU A 29 -2.51 -7.10 -20.10
CA GLU A 29 -2.99 -7.64 -21.37
C GLU A 29 -3.38 -9.13 -21.29
N LYS A 30 -2.63 -9.94 -20.55
CA LYS A 30 -2.70 -11.43 -20.58
C LYS A 30 -2.98 -12.08 -19.24
N GLY A 31 -3.01 -11.31 -18.17
CA GLY A 31 -3.02 -11.81 -16.79
C GLY A 31 -1.65 -12.28 -16.31
N TYR A 32 -1.39 -12.10 -15.03
CA TYR A 32 -0.10 -12.40 -14.39
C TYR A 32 0.37 -13.85 -14.60
N ASN A 33 -0.54 -14.81 -14.44
CA ASN A 33 -0.18 -16.23 -14.50
C ASN A 33 0.27 -16.68 -15.89
N SER A 34 -0.27 -16.07 -16.94
CA SER A 34 0.02 -16.41 -18.35
C SER A 34 1.32 -15.80 -18.88
N VAL A 35 1.92 -14.84 -18.15
CA VAL A 35 3.12 -14.13 -18.59
C VAL A 35 4.37 -14.81 -18.04
N THR A 36 5.32 -15.09 -18.93
CA THR A 36 6.62 -15.66 -18.58
C THR A 36 7.71 -14.58 -18.50
N ILE A 37 8.82 -14.87 -17.83
CA ILE A 37 10.00 -13.98 -17.79
C ILE A 37 10.58 -13.78 -19.21
N GLU A 38 10.50 -14.79 -20.05
CA GLU A 38 10.87 -14.73 -21.47
C GLU A 38 10.03 -13.71 -22.24
N ASP A 39 8.72 -13.66 -22.00
CA ASP A 39 7.82 -12.69 -22.62
C ASP A 39 8.17 -11.27 -22.22
N ILE A 40 8.45 -11.07 -20.92
CA ILE A 40 8.86 -9.77 -20.38
C ILE A 40 10.17 -9.32 -21.00
N ALA A 41 11.19 -10.16 -20.99
CA ALA A 41 12.51 -9.84 -21.56
C ALA A 41 12.43 -9.55 -23.05
N ARG A 42 11.68 -10.35 -23.81
CA ARG A 42 11.45 -10.16 -25.26
C ARG A 42 10.77 -8.83 -25.55
N ARG A 43 9.73 -8.46 -24.81
CA ARG A 43 9.03 -7.18 -24.97
C ARG A 43 9.93 -5.99 -24.60
N ALA A 44 10.76 -6.14 -23.57
CA ALA A 44 11.71 -5.14 -23.14
C ALA A 44 12.95 -5.02 -24.08
N GLY A 45 13.07 -5.85 -25.11
CA GLY A 45 14.23 -5.86 -26.01
C GLY A 45 15.53 -6.31 -25.34
N THR A 46 15.45 -7.19 -24.30
CA THR A 46 16.60 -7.66 -23.53
C THR A 46 16.71 -9.19 -23.53
N ALA A 47 17.85 -9.71 -23.09
CA ALA A 47 18.00 -11.14 -22.85
C ALA A 47 17.33 -11.54 -21.53
N LYS A 48 16.83 -12.79 -21.42
CA LYS A 48 16.26 -13.35 -20.18
C LYS A 48 17.19 -13.17 -18.97
N GLY A 49 18.52 -13.33 -19.15
CA GLY A 49 19.50 -13.13 -18.08
C GLY A 49 19.51 -11.71 -17.52
N SER A 50 19.16 -10.70 -18.33
CA SER A 50 19.07 -9.31 -17.88
C SER A 50 17.95 -9.11 -16.85
N PHE A 51 16.86 -9.87 -16.94
CA PHE A 51 15.79 -9.85 -15.95
C PHE A 51 16.30 -10.18 -14.55
N TYR A 52 17.05 -11.27 -14.42
CA TYR A 52 17.56 -11.75 -13.12
C TYR A 52 18.65 -10.84 -12.51
N THR A 53 19.14 -9.87 -13.27
CA THR A 53 20.03 -8.82 -12.73
C THR A 53 19.26 -7.85 -11.83
N TYR A 54 17.96 -7.67 -12.09
CA TYR A 54 17.12 -6.65 -11.41
C TYR A 54 16.01 -7.26 -10.54
N PHE A 55 15.45 -8.41 -10.94
CA PHE A 55 14.31 -9.05 -10.32
C PHE A 55 14.60 -10.55 -10.17
N ARG A 56 14.32 -11.13 -9.01
CA ARG A 56 14.48 -12.56 -8.76
C ARG A 56 13.33 -13.36 -9.34
N THR A 57 12.13 -12.81 -9.21
CA THR A 57 10.87 -13.37 -9.69
C THR A 57 10.03 -12.31 -10.39
N LYS A 58 9.03 -12.70 -11.16
CA LYS A 58 8.08 -11.74 -11.72
C LYS A 58 7.21 -11.06 -10.64
N GLY A 59 7.11 -11.65 -9.44
CA GLY A 59 6.47 -11.04 -8.27
C GLY A 59 7.23 -9.85 -7.71
N ASP A 60 8.56 -9.79 -7.85
CA ASP A 60 9.35 -8.65 -7.40
C ASP A 60 8.98 -7.36 -8.15
N ILE A 61 8.50 -7.48 -9.39
CA ILE A 61 7.97 -6.35 -10.16
C ILE A 61 6.72 -5.77 -9.47
N ILE A 62 5.87 -6.64 -8.93
CA ILE A 62 4.67 -6.21 -8.18
C ILE A 62 5.07 -5.48 -6.90
N ILE A 63 6.13 -5.92 -6.23
CA ILE A 63 6.67 -5.22 -5.06
C ILE A 63 7.19 -3.83 -5.44
N GLU A 64 7.87 -3.70 -6.57
CA GLU A 64 8.35 -2.41 -7.06
C GLU A 64 7.19 -1.46 -7.39
N GLU A 65 6.12 -1.95 -8.03
CA GLU A 65 4.90 -1.18 -8.27
C GLU A 65 4.27 -0.69 -6.97
N PHE A 66 4.23 -1.57 -5.96
CA PHE A 66 3.70 -1.20 -4.65
C PHE A 66 4.56 -0.19 -3.87
N ARG A 67 5.84 -0.08 -4.16
CA ARG A 67 6.67 1.00 -3.60
C ARG A 67 6.27 2.35 -4.17
N ALA A 68 5.86 2.42 -5.44
CA ALA A 68 5.37 3.65 -6.05
C ALA A 68 4.08 4.19 -5.38
N ILE A 69 3.32 3.34 -4.67
CA ILE A 69 2.15 3.78 -3.89
C ILE A 69 2.52 4.78 -2.78
N ASP A 70 3.75 4.73 -2.27
CA ASP A 70 4.21 5.69 -1.26
C ASP A 70 4.25 7.12 -1.82
N ASP A 71 4.47 7.30 -3.13
CA ASP A 71 4.38 8.61 -3.77
C ASP A 71 2.92 9.09 -3.89
N TYR A 72 1.97 8.18 -4.04
CA TYR A 72 0.56 8.50 -3.90
C TYR A 72 0.24 9.01 -2.49
N TYR A 73 0.72 8.34 -1.43
CA TYR A 73 0.48 8.78 -0.05
C TYR A 73 1.11 10.13 0.26
N LYS A 74 2.30 10.44 -0.26
CA LYS A 74 2.92 11.78 -0.16
C LYS A 74 2.07 12.88 -0.79
N ARG A 75 1.43 12.59 -1.93
CA ARG A 75 0.48 13.54 -2.57
C ARG A 75 -0.83 13.65 -1.80
N LEU A 76 -1.34 12.52 -1.32
CA LEU A 76 -2.56 12.47 -0.52
C LEU A 76 -2.41 13.27 0.76
N GLU A 77 -1.30 13.15 1.48
CA GLU A 77 -1.03 13.90 2.70
C GLU A 77 -1.22 15.42 2.50
N LYS A 78 -0.70 15.98 1.41
CA LYS A 78 -0.90 17.39 1.08
C LYS A 78 -2.38 17.77 0.94
N THR A 79 -3.20 16.83 0.47
CA THR A 79 -4.65 17.03 0.35
C THR A 79 -5.32 16.94 1.72
N LEU A 80 -4.85 16.02 2.59
CA LEU A 80 -5.38 15.86 3.93
C LEU A 80 -5.16 17.10 4.82
N MET A 81 -4.09 17.86 4.58
CA MET A 81 -3.84 19.11 5.31
C MET A 81 -4.93 20.18 5.14
N ARG A 82 -5.88 20.01 4.21
CA ARG A 82 -7.03 20.91 4.02
C ARG A 82 -8.16 20.69 5.02
N PHE A 83 -8.15 19.56 5.73
CA PHE A 83 -9.14 19.24 6.74
C PHE A 83 -8.69 19.79 8.10
N SER A 84 -9.65 20.16 8.94
CA SER A 84 -9.41 20.90 10.17
C SER A 84 -9.08 20.02 11.37
N SER A 85 -9.46 18.73 11.34
CA SER A 85 -9.24 17.79 12.44
C SER A 85 -8.62 16.47 12.00
N ALA A 86 -7.91 15.82 12.89
CA ALA A 86 -7.35 14.49 12.66
C ALA A 86 -8.43 13.46 12.29
N LEU A 87 -9.63 13.57 12.87
CA LEU A 87 -10.74 12.68 12.55
C LEU A 87 -11.18 12.83 11.09
N GLU A 88 -11.34 14.06 10.61
CA GLU A 88 -11.68 14.34 9.21
C GLU A 88 -10.58 13.84 8.27
N LYS A 89 -9.32 14.06 8.62
CA LYS A 89 -8.15 13.60 7.84
C LYS A 89 -8.11 12.08 7.71
N ILE A 90 -8.31 11.35 8.81
CA ILE A 90 -8.35 9.89 8.80
C ILE A 90 -9.54 9.37 7.99
N TYR A 91 -10.71 9.98 8.11
CA TYR A 91 -11.88 9.60 7.32
C TYR A 91 -11.63 9.80 5.81
N ALA A 92 -11.08 10.97 5.45
CA ALA A 92 -10.73 11.28 4.06
C ALA A 92 -9.63 10.34 3.53
N PHE A 93 -8.63 10.01 4.36
CA PHE A 93 -7.60 9.03 4.05
C PHE A 93 -8.21 7.66 3.73
N ASN A 94 -9.09 7.13 4.60
CA ASN A 94 -9.76 5.85 4.37
C ASN A 94 -10.46 5.80 3.02
N LYS A 95 -11.27 6.82 2.74
CA LYS A 95 -12.01 6.90 1.48
C LYS A 95 -11.08 6.95 0.27
N ALA A 96 -10.01 7.73 0.36
CA ALA A 96 -9.03 7.86 -0.71
C ALA A 96 -8.26 6.54 -0.94
N GLN A 97 -7.90 5.84 0.13
CA GLN A 97 -7.19 4.56 0.05
C GLN A 97 -8.07 3.45 -0.55
N MET A 98 -9.34 3.32 -0.10
CA MET A 98 -10.27 2.34 -0.67
C MET A 98 -10.48 2.56 -2.16
N LYS A 99 -10.67 3.83 -2.57
CA LYS A 99 -10.79 4.18 -3.99
C LYS A 99 -9.51 3.88 -4.76
N TYR A 100 -8.36 4.23 -4.23
CA TYR A 100 -7.09 3.98 -4.91
C TYR A 100 -6.83 2.49 -5.12
N VAL A 101 -7.12 1.67 -4.12
CA VAL A 101 -6.97 0.22 -4.25
C VAL A 101 -7.94 -0.34 -5.29
N ARG A 102 -9.21 0.07 -5.27
CA ARG A 102 -10.21 -0.37 -6.26
C ARG A 102 -9.85 0.06 -7.69
N ASP A 103 -9.51 1.34 -7.89
CA ASP A 103 -9.46 1.98 -9.21
C ASP A 103 -8.08 1.88 -9.87
N HIS A 104 -7.00 1.80 -9.09
CA HIS A 104 -5.62 1.84 -9.60
C HIS A 104 -4.84 0.56 -9.34
N VAL A 105 -4.96 -0.02 -8.14
CA VAL A 105 -4.31 -1.30 -7.85
C VAL A 105 -5.06 -2.44 -8.54
N GLY A 106 -6.36 -2.50 -8.34
CA GLY A 106 -7.22 -3.52 -8.90
C GLY A 106 -7.10 -4.88 -8.20
N LEU A 107 -8.09 -5.73 -8.47
CA LEU A 107 -8.25 -7.02 -7.82
C LEU A 107 -7.07 -7.97 -8.09
N GLU A 108 -6.70 -8.14 -9.35
CA GLU A 108 -5.68 -9.12 -9.74
C GLU A 108 -4.30 -8.77 -9.19
N MET A 109 -3.93 -7.48 -9.24
CA MET A 109 -2.67 -7.00 -8.69
C MET A 109 -2.63 -7.19 -7.16
N LEU A 110 -3.74 -6.94 -6.49
CA LEU A 110 -3.87 -7.13 -5.03
C LEU A 110 -3.71 -8.60 -4.65
N LYS A 111 -4.35 -9.53 -5.37
CA LYS A 111 -4.19 -10.99 -5.18
C LYS A 111 -2.73 -11.43 -5.31
N ILE A 112 -2.06 -10.95 -6.36
CA ILE A 112 -0.65 -11.26 -6.61
C ILE A 112 0.22 -10.77 -5.45
N LEU A 113 -0.02 -9.52 -5.01
CA LEU A 113 0.73 -8.93 -3.90
C LEU A 113 0.60 -9.75 -2.61
N TYR A 114 -0.62 -10.11 -2.23
CA TYR A 114 -0.85 -10.95 -1.04
C TYR A 114 -0.21 -12.32 -1.19
N SER A 115 -0.42 -12.99 -2.32
CA SER A 115 0.18 -14.28 -2.61
C SER A 115 1.71 -14.23 -2.52
N HIS A 116 2.34 -13.25 -3.16
CA HIS A 116 3.80 -13.07 -3.12
C HIS A 116 4.30 -12.80 -1.70
N ASN A 117 3.63 -11.94 -0.93
CA ASN A 117 4.02 -11.65 0.44
C ASN A 117 3.86 -12.85 1.40
N ILE A 118 2.96 -13.78 1.11
CA ILE A 118 2.73 -14.99 1.91
C ILE A 118 3.68 -16.12 1.49
N MET A 119 3.76 -16.40 0.19
CA MET A 119 4.35 -17.63 -0.33
C MET A 119 5.86 -17.54 -0.56
N GLU A 120 6.38 -16.38 -0.94
CA GLU A 120 7.79 -16.24 -1.29
C GLU A 120 8.67 -16.09 -0.04
N SER A 121 9.48 -17.12 0.22
CA SER A 121 10.47 -17.11 1.28
C SER A 121 11.59 -16.10 0.96
N GLY A 122 11.96 -15.26 1.92
CA GLY A 122 13.00 -14.23 1.75
C GLY A 122 12.60 -13.06 0.84
N ALA A 123 11.36 -13.01 0.35
CA ALA A 123 10.84 -11.82 -0.32
C ALA A 123 10.64 -10.67 0.68
N GLU A 124 10.73 -9.44 0.16
CA GLU A 124 10.41 -8.27 0.96
C GLU A 124 8.94 -8.28 1.37
N LYS A 125 8.68 -8.15 2.67
CA LYS A 125 7.33 -8.19 3.25
C LYS A 125 6.72 -6.77 3.28
N ILE A 126 6.58 -6.17 2.11
CA ILE A 126 6.18 -4.76 1.94
C ILE A 126 4.83 -4.42 2.59
N LEU A 127 3.93 -5.39 2.70
CA LEU A 127 2.61 -5.18 3.31
C LEU A 127 2.67 -4.91 4.81
N ILE A 128 3.73 -5.37 5.49
CA ILE A 128 3.88 -5.24 6.94
C ILE A 128 5.09 -4.39 7.35
N ASP A 129 5.81 -3.81 6.39
CA ASP A 129 6.96 -2.95 6.66
C ASP A 129 6.49 -1.62 7.25
N THR A 130 6.87 -1.37 8.51
CA THR A 130 6.55 -0.14 9.25
C THR A 130 7.48 1.03 8.93
N ASN A 131 8.55 0.81 8.14
CA ASN A 131 9.42 1.89 7.68
C ASN A 131 8.84 2.61 6.45
N ARG A 132 7.74 2.12 5.88
CA ARG A 132 7.09 2.74 4.75
C ARG A 132 6.39 4.05 5.12
N TYR A 133 6.28 4.92 4.12
CA TYR A 133 5.64 6.23 4.25
C TYR A 133 4.22 6.15 4.84
N LEU A 134 3.44 5.15 4.43
CA LEU A 134 2.08 4.91 4.94
C LEU A 134 2.03 4.83 6.47
N HIS A 135 2.95 4.08 7.10
CA HIS A 135 2.96 3.94 8.55
C HIS A 135 3.23 5.28 9.23
N GLY A 136 4.21 6.04 8.75
CA GLY A 136 4.53 7.38 9.25
C GLY A 136 3.37 8.36 9.11
N LEU A 137 2.67 8.34 7.96
CA LEU A 137 1.50 9.17 7.72
C LEU A 137 0.38 8.88 8.73
N ILE A 138 0.00 7.61 8.90
CA ILE A 138 -1.07 7.24 9.86
C ILE A 138 -0.65 7.58 11.28
N LYS A 139 0.60 7.29 11.66
CA LYS A 139 1.12 7.65 12.98
C LYS A 139 1.01 9.16 13.23
N GLY A 140 1.41 9.99 12.28
CA GLY A 140 1.28 11.46 12.37
C GLY A 140 -0.16 11.94 12.57
N LEU A 141 -1.12 11.35 11.84
CA LEU A 141 -2.55 11.66 12.00
C LEU A 141 -3.08 11.22 13.38
N VAL A 142 -2.62 10.08 13.88
CA VAL A 142 -2.98 9.62 15.23
C VAL A 142 -2.39 10.53 16.31
N GLU A 143 -1.12 10.94 16.18
CA GLU A 143 -0.47 11.89 17.10
C GLU A 143 -1.20 13.24 17.12
N GLU A 144 -1.67 13.70 15.95
CA GLU A 144 -2.48 14.93 15.86
C GLU A 144 -3.78 14.77 16.63
N GLY A 145 -4.54 13.68 16.42
CA GLY A 145 -5.80 13.44 17.12
C GLY A 145 -5.62 13.23 18.64
N GLN A 146 -4.48 12.68 19.08
CA GLN A 146 -4.13 12.60 20.48
C GLN A 146 -3.89 13.99 21.08
N ARG A 147 -3.20 14.90 20.36
CA ARG A 147 -3.01 16.30 20.78
C ARG A 147 -4.32 17.10 20.80
N GLU A 148 -5.24 16.79 19.90
CA GLU A 148 -6.60 17.37 19.86
C GLU A 148 -7.51 16.85 20.97
N GLY A 149 -7.10 15.78 21.70
CA GLY A 149 -7.92 15.12 22.71
C GLY A 149 -9.06 14.26 22.12
N ILE A 150 -9.07 14.06 20.80
CA ILE A 150 -10.08 13.26 20.10
C ILE A 150 -9.72 11.77 20.16
N PHE A 151 -8.45 11.43 20.02
CA PHE A 151 -7.98 10.05 20.02
C PHE A 151 -7.41 9.65 21.39
N ARG A 152 -7.50 8.35 21.66
CA ARG A 152 -7.04 7.73 22.91
C ARG A 152 -5.52 7.86 23.06
N THR A 153 -5.06 8.09 24.30
CA THR A 153 -3.65 8.25 24.65
C THR A 153 -3.09 7.10 25.48
N ASP A 154 -3.93 6.14 25.89
CA ASP A 154 -3.53 4.93 26.64
C ASP A 154 -2.78 3.90 25.78
N VAL A 155 -2.79 4.09 24.46
CA VAL A 155 -2.02 3.32 23.47
C VAL A 155 -1.18 4.28 22.65
N SER A 156 0.09 3.95 22.42
CA SER A 156 0.98 4.81 21.62
C SER A 156 0.49 4.98 20.18
N ALA A 157 0.74 6.13 19.59
CA ALA A 157 0.36 6.42 18.20
C ALA A 157 0.96 5.42 17.21
N ASP A 158 2.19 5.00 17.44
CA ASP A 158 2.87 3.98 16.64
C ASP A 158 2.10 2.64 16.67
N ARG A 159 1.69 2.21 17.85
CA ARG A 159 0.90 0.98 18.01
C ARG A 159 -0.48 1.09 17.37
N LEU A 160 -1.15 2.23 17.53
CA LEU A 160 -2.44 2.49 16.90
C LEU A 160 -2.33 2.50 15.38
N ALA A 161 -1.29 3.12 14.82
CA ALA A 161 -1.03 3.12 13.39
C ALA A 161 -0.82 1.69 12.85
N LEU A 162 -0.06 0.85 13.56
CA LEU A 162 0.13 -0.55 13.20
C LEU A 162 -1.19 -1.33 13.21
N LEU A 163 -2.01 -1.17 14.24
CA LEU A 163 -3.32 -1.85 14.35
C LEU A 163 -4.27 -1.36 13.26
N TYR A 164 -4.27 -0.07 13.00
CA TYR A 164 -5.09 0.57 11.98
C TYR A 164 -4.77 0.05 10.58
N THR A 165 -3.50 0.00 10.22
CA THR A 165 -3.08 -0.57 8.92
C THR A 165 -3.36 -2.07 8.79
N ARG A 166 -3.41 -2.82 9.90
CA ARG A 166 -3.87 -4.21 9.91
C ARG A 166 -5.35 -4.32 9.54
N GLY A 167 -6.20 -3.41 10.04
CA GLY A 167 -7.61 -3.35 9.67
C GLY A 167 -7.80 -3.15 8.16
N HIS A 168 -7.08 -2.22 7.55
CA HIS A 168 -7.13 -2.03 6.09
C HIS A 168 -6.72 -3.30 5.33
N ARG A 169 -5.62 -3.95 5.75
CA ARG A 169 -5.20 -5.21 5.10
C ARG A 169 -6.24 -6.31 5.20
N ALA A 170 -6.97 -6.40 6.32
CA ALA A 170 -8.05 -7.38 6.45
C ALA A 170 -9.14 -7.14 5.40
N VAL A 171 -9.64 -5.90 5.27
CA VAL A 171 -10.66 -5.55 4.27
C VAL A 171 -10.18 -5.81 2.85
N PHE A 172 -8.94 -5.45 2.52
CA PHE A 172 -8.39 -5.70 1.18
C PHE A 172 -8.22 -7.19 0.89
N LEU A 173 -7.80 -7.97 1.90
CA LEU A 173 -7.67 -9.41 1.77
C LEU A 173 -9.03 -10.08 1.54
N ASP A 174 -10.06 -9.69 2.31
CA ASP A 174 -11.41 -10.21 2.15
C ASP A 174 -11.97 -9.88 0.75
N TRP A 175 -11.73 -8.66 0.27
CA TRP A 175 -12.12 -8.26 -1.09
C TRP A 175 -11.40 -9.11 -2.16
N ALA A 176 -10.12 -9.40 -1.95
CA ALA A 176 -9.34 -10.25 -2.85
C ALA A 176 -9.79 -11.72 -2.80
N ILE A 177 -10.09 -12.28 -1.61
CA ILE A 177 -10.56 -13.66 -1.41
C ILE A 177 -11.95 -13.86 -2.03
N SER A 178 -12.83 -12.87 -1.90
CA SER A 178 -14.21 -12.91 -2.37
C SER A 178 -14.37 -12.61 -3.87
N ASP A 179 -13.28 -12.45 -4.61
CA ASP A 179 -13.34 -12.06 -6.04
C ASP A 179 -14.16 -10.78 -6.28
N ASN A 180 -13.96 -9.76 -5.46
CA ASN A 180 -14.69 -8.48 -5.44
C ASN A 180 -16.23 -8.62 -5.25
N ALA A 181 -16.68 -9.60 -4.49
CA ALA A 181 -18.11 -9.84 -4.27
C ALA A 181 -18.83 -8.71 -3.53
N PHE A 182 -18.11 -7.71 -3.01
CA PHE A 182 -18.67 -6.53 -2.36
C PHE A 182 -18.03 -5.22 -2.87
N ASP A 183 -18.70 -4.08 -2.65
CA ASP A 183 -18.14 -2.76 -2.99
C ASP A 183 -17.07 -2.37 -1.96
N LEU A 184 -15.81 -2.42 -2.39
CA LEU A 184 -14.66 -2.12 -1.52
C LEU A 184 -14.75 -0.74 -0.87
N VAL A 185 -15.28 0.26 -1.58
CA VAL A 185 -15.37 1.62 -1.01
C VAL A 185 -16.49 1.71 0.01
N LYS A 186 -17.66 1.17 -0.29
CA LYS A 186 -18.82 1.21 0.60
C LYS A 186 -18.55 0.41 1.88
N ASP A 187 -18.22 -0.86 1.73
CA ASP A 187 -18.08 -1.79 2.86
C ASP A 187 -16.79 -1.49 3.65
N GLY A 188 -15.71 -1.10 2.94
CA GLY A 188 -14.48 -0.65 3.59
C GLY A 188 -14.68 0.63 4.42
N MET A 189 -15.49 1.58 3.96
CA MET A 189 -15.83 2.78 4.74
C MET A 189 -16.77 2.46 5.90
N GLU A 190 -17.69 1.50 5.74
CA GLU A 190 -18.51 0.99 6.83
C GLU A 190 -17.64 0.36 7.93
N PHE A 191 -16.72 -0.55 7.56
CA PHE A 191 -15.76 -1.15 8.49
C PHE A 191 -14.91 -0.09 9.22
N CYS A 192 -14.42 0.90 8.47
CA CYS A 192 -13.68 2.02 9.07
C CYS A 192 -14.53 2.77 10.10
N SER A 193 -15.79 3.07 9.79
CA SER A 193 -16.67 3.87 10.64
C SER A 193 -17.15 3.12 11.86
N VAL A 194 -17.41 1.81 11.74
CA VAL A 194 -17.98 0.99 12.81
C VAL A 194 -16.91 0.39 13.72
N ILE A 195 -15.74 0.07 13.18
CA ILE A 195 -14.70 -0.67 13.90
C ILE A 195 -13.43 0.17 14.11
N MET A 196 -12.86 0.70 13.02
CA MET A 196 -11.52 1.28 13.09
C MET A 196 -11.51 2.66 13.77
N LEU A 197 -12.43 3.55 13.39
CA LEU A 197 -12.50 4.89 13.98
C LEU A 197 -12.90 4.84 15.46
N PRO A 198 -13.93 4.09 15.89
CA PRO A 198 -14.24 3.94 17.31
C PRO A 198 -13.07 3.41 18.14
N ALA A 199 -12.24 2.52 17.59
CA ALA A 199 -11.05 2.01 18.26
C ALA A 199 -9.96 3.08 18.49
N LEU A 200 -9.94 4.14 17.70
CA LEU A 200 -9.04 5.29 17.89
C LEU A 200 -9.57 6.32 18.89
N MET A 201 -10.90 6.41 19.07
CA MET A 201 -11.50 7.47 19.87
C MET A 201 -11.06 7.40 21.34
N ALA A 202 -10.92 8.55 21.96
CA ALA A 202 -10.71 8.64 23.40
C ALA A 202 -11.88 7.94 24.11
N ASN A 203 -11.57 7.07 25.07
CA ASN A 203 -12.62 6.48 25.90
C ASN A 203 -13.33 7.64 26.63
N ALA A 204 -14.63 7.78 26.43
CA ALA A 204 -15.41 8.54 27.36
C ALA A 204 -15.18 7.88 28.72
N GLY A 205 -14.45 8.54 29.63
CA GLY A 205 -14.21 8.07 30.98
C GLY A 205 -15.54 7.59 31.59
N PRO A 206 -15.52 6.67 32.55
CA PRO A 206 -16.74 6.23 33.19
C PRO A 206 -17.49 7.51 33.65
N ARG A 207 -18.70 7.71 33.09
CA ARG A 207 -19.56 8.78 33.57
C ARG A 207 -19.65 8.57 35.09
N SER A 208 -19.05 9.48 35.87
CA SER A 208 -19.19 9.44 37.30
C SER A 208 -20.70 9.38 37.59
N ALA A 209 -21.13 8.21 38.04
CA ALA A 209 -22.48 8.10 38.56
C ALA A 209 -22.53 9.01 39.81
N THR A 210 -22.92 10.25 39.60
CA THR A 210 -23.31 11.15 40.68
C THR A 210 -24.48 10.49 41.36
N ARG A 211 -24.21 9.98 42.55
CA ARG A 211 -25.24 9.58 43.52
C ARG A 211 -25.94 10.85 44.03
#